data_6742e8998add6152a3615e070bc8d3ea
#
_entry.id   6742e8998add6152a3615e070bc8d3ea
#
_cell.length_a   1.000
_cell.length_b   1.000
_cell.length_c   1.000
_cell.angle_alpha   90.00
_cell.angle_beta   90.00
_cell.angle_gamma   90.00
#
_symmetry.space_group_name_H-M   'P 1'
#
loop_
_entity.id
_entity.type
_entity.pdbx_description
1 polymer ?
#
loop_
_entity_poly.entity_id
_entity_poly.type
_entity_poly.pdbx_seq_one_letter_code
_entity_poly.pdbx_strand_id
1 'polypeptide(L)'
;MNRRGHAGRTDANQSRIIEALRKLGATVVSTSQVGQGLPDLLVGWRGVTILMEIKDGARPPSERKLTEAEAYFLAHWRGGPAVVVNNEQEAINAVLAHRRGDR
;
A
#
# COMPACT_ATOMS: atom_id res chain seq x y z
N MET A 1 7.18 21.83 9.07
CA MET A 1 6.84 21.51 8.60
C MET A 1 6.42 21.34 7.89
N ASN A 2 6.35 21.29 7.32
CA ASN A 2 5.86 21.12 6.58
C ASN A 2 5.75 20.59 5.80
N ARG A 3 5.93 20.19 5.64
CA ARG A 3 5.73 19.72 4.74
C ARG A 3 4.70 19.39 4.48
N ARG A 4 4.19 19.76 4.62
CA ARG A 4 3.09 19.51 4.41
C ARG A 4 2.51 19.90 3.26
N GLY A 5 2.90 20.71 2.61
CA GLY A 5 2.31 21.12 1.39
C GLY A 5 2.06 19.99 0.45
N HIS A 6 2.87 19.01 0.53
CA HIS A 6 2.61 17.88 -0.34
C HIS A 6 1.70 16.86 0.27
N ALA A 7 1.16 17.20 1.39
CA ALA A 7 0.05 16.45 1.91
C ALA A 7 -1.10 16.74 0.99
N GLY A 8 -1.50 16.11 0.14
CA GLY A 8 -2.58 16.37 -0.76
C GLY A 8 -3.38 15.12 -0.95
N ARG A 9 -3.77 14.89 -2.17
CA ARG A 9 -4.61 13.77 -2.48
C ARG A 9 -3.96 12.43 -2.17
N THR A 10 -2.64 12.33 -2.38
CA THR A 10 -1.92 11.10 -2.10
C THR A 10 -2.00 10.75 -0.63
N ASP A 11 -1.76 11.75 0.23
CA ASP A 11 -1.83 11.52 1.67
C ASP A 11 -3.25 11.21 2.12
N ALA A 12 -4.24 11.88 1.54
CA ALA A 12 -5.64 11.63 1.87
C ALA A 12 -6.03 10.21 1.45
N ASN A 13 -5.61 9.78 0.28
CA ASN A 13 -5.90 8.43 -0.20
C ASN A 13 -5.25 7.39 0.71
N GLN A 14 -4.00 7.62 1.09
CA GLN A 14 -3.31 6.71 1.99
C GLN A 14 -4.02 6.62 3.33
N SER A 15 -4.43 7.75 3.89
CA SER A 15 -5.15 7.76 5.16
C SER A 15 -6.44 6.96 5.10
N ARG A 16 -7.20 7.12 4.03
CA ARG A 16 -8.44 6.37 3.87
C ARG A 16 -8.19 4.87 3.78
N ILE A 17 -7.14 4.48 3.07
CA ILE A 17 -6.78 3.07 2.93
C ILE A 17 -6.38 2.50 4.29
N ILE A 18 -5.54 3.22 5.02
CA ILE A 18 -5.12 2.78 6.36
C ILE A 18 -6.33 2.59 7.26
N GLU A 19 -7.24 3.55 7.25
CA GLU A 19 -8.42 3.47 8.10
C GLU A 19 -9.28 2.27 7.74
N ALA A 20 -9.49 2.03 6.45
CA ALA A 20 -10.29 0.92 5.99
C ALA A 20 -9.68 -0.43 6.41
N LEU A 21 -8.36 -0.55 6.28
CA LEU A 21 -7.68 -1.78 6.65
C LEU A 21 -7.73 -2.01 8.16
N ARG A 22 -7.59 -0.95 8.95
CA ARG A 22 -7.68 -1.07 10.41
C ARG A 22 -9.08 -1.47 10.85
N LYS A 23 -10.11 -0.97 10.18
CA LYS A 23 -11.48 -1.37 10.46
C LYS A 23 -11.70 -2.85 10.17
N LEU A 24 -11.01 -3.38 9.17
CA LEU A 24 -11.06 -4.79 8.84
C LEU A 24 -10.39 -5.66 9.92
N GLY A 25 -9.55 -5.05 10.74
CA GLY A 25 -8.82 -5.76 11.78
C GLY A 25 -7.35 -5.93 11.49
N ALA A 26 -6.84 -5.28 10.45
CA ALA A 26 -5.42 -5.39 10.11
C ALA A 26 -4.57 -4.48 10.97
N THR A 27 -3.34 -4.90 11.21
CA THR A 27 -2.29 -4.01 11.73
C THR A 27 -1.68 -3.30 10.54
N VAL A 28 -1.57 -1.99 10.60
CA VAL A 28 -1.03 -1.22 9.48
C VAL A 28 0.01 -0.24 9.99
N VAL A 29 1.19 -0.27 9.37
CA VAL A 29 2.27 0.66 9.69
C VAL A 29 2.68 1.36 8.39
N SER A 30 2.77 2.68 8.45
CA SER A 30 3.25 3.42 7.28
C SER A 30 4.77 3.28 7.18
N THR A 31 5.25 2.91 6.02
CA THR A 31 6.66 2.77 5.72
C THR A 31 7.09 3.77 4.65
N SER A 32 6.23 4.75 4.37
CA SER A 32 6.48 5.68 3.27
C SER A 32 7.70 6.57 3.49
N GLN A 33 8.15 6.73 4.75
CA GLN A 33 9.30 7.56 5.05
C GLN A 33 10.64 6.84 4.83
N VAL A 34 10.62 5.53 4.61
CA VAL A 34 11.85 4.76 4.47
C VAL A 34 12.52 5.01 3.12
N GLY A 35 11.77 5.11 2.05
CA GLY A 35 12.33 5.31 0.72
C GLY A 35 12.86 4.03 0.12
N GLN A 36 13.78 4.17 -0.83
CA GLN A 36 14.45 3.06 -1.51
C GLN A 36 13.50 2.13 -2.25
N GLY A 37 12.34 2.65 -2.63
CA GLY A 37 11.36 1.88 -3.37
C GLY A 37 10.50 0.98 -2.50
N LEU A 38 10.71 1.00 -1.19
CA LEU A 38 9.88 0.20 -0.28
C LEU A 38 8.43 0.66 -0.38
N PRO A 39 7.48 -0.27 -0.48
CA PRO A 39 6.07 0.10 -0.53
C PRO A 39 5.61 0.94 0.66
N ASP A 40 4.51 1.63 0.51
CA ASP A 40 4.04 2.63 1.46
C ASP A 40 3.55 2.06 2.78
N LEU A 41 3.02 0.84 2.77
CA LEU A 41 2.42 0.25 3.97
C LEU A 41 2.93 -1.15 4.22
N LEU A 42 3.08 -1.45 5.50
CA LEU A 42 3.29 -2.81 5.99
C LEU A 42 1.97 -3.22 6.65
N VAL A 43 1.37 -4.30 6.18
CA VAL A 43 0.04 -4.72 6.62
C VAL A 43 0.11 -6.15 7.14
N GLY A 44 -0.40 -6.35 8.35
CA GLY A 44 -0.49 -7.69 8.95
C GLY A 44 -1.94 -8.04 9.21
N TRP A 45 -2.35 -9.23 8.79
CA TRP A 45 -3.73 -9.67 9.00
C TRP A 45 -3.79 -11.19 9.00
N ARG A 46 -4.27 -11.71 10.08
CA ARG A 46 -4.48 -13.16 10.24
C ARG A 46 -3.28 -14.00 9.84
N GLY A 47 -2.10 -13.57 10.28
CA GLY A 47 -0.88 -14.32 10.06
C GLY A 47 -0.20 -14.08 8.74
N VAL A 48 -0.72 -13.18 7.93
CA VAL A 48 -0.13 -12.82 6.63
C VAL A 48 0.43 -11.41 6.72
N THR A 49 1.61 -11.23 6.13
CA THR A 49 2.23 -9.90 6.01
C THR A 49 2.21 -9.50 4.55
N ILE A 50 1.68 -8.32 4.27
CA ILE A 50 1.54 -7.81 2.91
C ILE A 50 2.16 -6.43 2.83
N LEU A 51 2.97 -6.20 1.81
CA LEU A 51 3.47 -4.87 1.50
C LEU A 51 2.54 -4.24 0.47
N MET A 52 2.15 -2.99 0.68
CA MET A 52 1.25 -2.30 -0.24
C MET A 52 1.85 -0.99 -0.72
N GLU A 53 1.96 -0.86 -2.03
CA GLU A 53 2.30 0.40 -2.68
C GLU A 53 0.99 1.08 -3.05
N ILE A 54 0.82 2.35 -2.66
CA ILE A 54 -0.43 3.06 -2.88
C ILE A 54 -0.28 4.05 -4.01
N LYS A 55 -1.18 3.98 -4.97
CA LYS A 55 -1.31 4.98 -6.02
C LYS A 55 -2.69 5.62 -5.90
N ASP A 56 -2.88 6.76 -6.53
CA ASP A 56 -4.14 7.47 -6.43
C ASP A 56 -5.04 7.07 -7.60
N GLY A 57 -6.06 6.27 -7.32
CA GLY A 57 -6.97 5.77 -8.34
C GLY A 57 -7.80 6.84 -9.03
N ALA A 58 -7.86 8.05 -8.44
CA ALA A 58 -8.55 9.16 -9.07
C ALA A 58 -7.72 9.80 -10.18
N ARG A 59 -6.43 9.45 -10.27
CA ARG A 59 -5.55 10.00 -11.29
C ARG A 59 -5.55 9.09 -12.53
N PRO A 60 -5.25 9.66 -13.71
CA PRO A 60 -5.14 8.81 -14.91
C PRO A 60 -4.00 7.82 -14.78
N PRO A 61 -4.07 6.71 -15.52
CA PRO A 61 -3.04 5.66 -15.42
C PRO A 61 -1.61 6.17 -15.62
N SER A 62 -1.41 7.17 -16.48
CA SER A 62 -0.08 7.71 -16.72
C SER A 62 0.52 8.36 -15.48
N GLU A 63 -0.32 8.75 -14.51
CA GLU A 63 0.13 9.38 -13.28
C GLU A 63 0.15 8.40 -12.10
N ARG A 64 -0.07 7.13 -12.38
CA ARG A 64 -0.05 6.08 -11.36
C ARG A 64 1.08 5.08 -11.59
N LYS A 65 2.04 5.43 -12.43
CA LYS A 65 3.15 4.54 -12.74
C LYS A 65 4.07 4.41 -11.53
N LEU A 66 4.66 3.25 -11.40
CA LEU A 66 5.70 3.04 -10.41
C LEU A 66 6.94 3.84 -10.78
N THR A 67 7.62 4.38 -9.78
CA THR A 67 8.94 4.93 -10.01
C THR A 67 9.90 3.78 -10.32
N GLU A 68 11.06 4.13 -10.81
CA GLU A 68 12.09 3.13 -11.12
C GLU A 68 12.46 2.33 -9.88
N ALA A 69 12.64 3.00 -8.74
CA ALA A 69 13.00 2.33 -7.50
C ALA A 69 11.88 1.42 -7.01
N GLU A 70 10.62 1.86 -7.14
CA GLU A 70 9.47 1.04 -6.76
C GLU A 70 9.37 -0.21 -7.63
N ALA A 71 9.53 -0.04 -8.93
CA ALA A 71 9.46 -1.16 -9.86
C ALA A 71 10.60 -2.16 -9.57
N TYR A 72 11.79 -1.64 -9.32
CA TYR A 72 12.91 -2.50 -8.98
C TYR A 72 12.64 -3.29 -7.70
N PHE A 73 12.16 -2.61 -6.67
CA PHE A 73 11.86 -3.28 -5.42
C PHE A 73 10.86 -4.42 -5.61
N LEU A 74 9.74 -4.12 -6.28
CA LEU A 74 8.69 -5.13 -6.46
C LEU A 74 9.17 -6.30 -7.29
N ALA A 75 10.02 -6.04 -8.29
CA ALA A 75 10.54 -7.10 -9.16
C ALA A 75 11.51 -8.02 -8.42
N HIS A 76 12.19 -7.54 -7.41
CA HIS A 76 13.24 -8.28 -6.73
C HIS A 76 12.88 -8.72 -5.31
N TRP A 77 11.71 -8.35 -4.83
CA TRP A 77 11.27 -8.72 -3.49
C TRP A 77 11.06 -10.23 -3.41
N ARG A 78 11.65 -10.83 -2.39
CA ARG A 78 11.63 -12.28 -2.21
C ARG A 78 10.83 -12.70 -1.00
N GLY A 79 10.09 -11.79 -0.41
CA GLY A 79 9.26 -12.10 0.75
C GLY A 79 7.84 -12.45 0.34
N GLY A 80 6.91 -12.19 1.24
CA GLY A 80 5.50 -12.46 1.00
C GLY A 80 4.90 -11.48 0.00
N PRO A 81 3.57 -11.42 -0.03
CA PRO A 81 2.89 -10.59 -1.02
C PRO A 81 3.30 -9.13 -0.99
N ALA A 82 3.48 -8.54 -2.15
CA ALA A 82 3.70 -7.11 -2.32
C ALA A 82 2.81 -6.68 -3.49
N VAL A 83 1.91 -5.76 -3.23
CA VAL A 83 0.86 -5.40 -4.19
C VAL A 83 0.79 -3.90 -4.39
N VAL A 84 0.21 -3.49 -5.50
CA VAL A 84 -0.10 -2.09 -5.79
C VAL A 84 -1.60 -1.93 -5.71
N VAL A 85 -2.06 -0.95 -4.93
CA VAL A 85 -3.48 -0.69 -4.77
C VAL A 85 -3.75 0.79 -5.01
N ASN A 86 -4.94 1.10 -5.52
CA ASN A 86 -5.30 2.46 -5.91
C ASN A 86 -6.40 3.06 -5.05
N ASN A 87 -7.09 2.25 -4.26
CA ASN A 87 -8.21 2.71 -3.45
C ASN A 87 -8.48 1.71 -2.33
N GLU A 88 -9.43 2.06 -1.47
CA GLU A 88 -9.77 1.24 -0.31
C GLU A 88 -10.25 -0.16 -0.69
N GLN A 89 -11.07 -0.25 -1.73
CA GLN A 89 -11.63 -1.54 -2.11
C GLN A 89 -10.54 -2.48 -2.61
N GLU A 90 -9.61 -1.95 -3.39
CA GLU A 90 -8.49 -2.77 -3.87
C GLU A 90 -7.61 -3.24 -2.71
N ALA A 91 -7.40 -2.38 -1.72
CA ALA A 91 -6.60 -2.74 -0.57
C ALA A 91 -7.27 -3.87 0.23
N ILE A 92 -8.57 -3.76 0.47
CA ILE A 92 -9.33 -4.79 1.16
C ILE A 92 -9.29 -6.10 0.37
N ASN A 93 -9.53 -6.01 -0.93
CA ASN A 93 -9.50 -7.19 -1.78
C ASN A 93 -8.15 -7.89 -1.75
N ALA A 94 -7.07 -7.12 -1.74
CA ALA A 94 -5.72 -7.69 -1.67
C ALA A 94 -5.50 -8.45 -0.37
N VAL A 95 -5.95 -7.89 0.76
CA VAL A 95 -5.82 -8.56 2.04
C VAL A 95 -6.62 -9.86 2.06
N LEU A 96 -7.87 -9.81 1.60
CA LEU A 96 -8.71 -10.99 1.60
C LEU A 96 -8.20 -12.07 0.66
N ALA A 97 -7.56 -11.68 -0.43
CA ALA A 97 -7.03 -12.64 -1.39
C ALA A 97 -5.85 -13.43 -0.84
N HIS A 98 -5.16 -12.89 0.15
CA HIS A 98 -3.94 -13.51 0.69
C HIS A 98 -4.12 -14.08 2.10
N ARG A 99 -5.35 -14.16 2.59
CA ARG A 99 -5.58 -14.64 3.95
C ARG A 99 -5.18 -16.10 4.08
N ARG A 100 -4.67 -16.43 5.27
CA ARG A 100 -4.26 -17.81 5.55
C ARG A 100 -5.48 -18.69 5.78
N GLY A 101 -5.30 -19.96 5.52
CA GLY A 101 -6.37 -20.93 5.72
C GLY A 101 -7.37 -20.95 4.62
N ASP A 102 -7.15 -20.16 3.63
CA ASP A 102 -8.03 -20.04 2.49
C ASP A 102 -7.51 -20.96 1.38
N ARG A 103 -7.46 -22.21 1.65
CA ARG A 103 -6.92 -23.16 0.68
C ARG A 103 -7.72 -24.38 0.60
#